data_f6b68e1ac7e45eac5dcd8f06b6887d9c
#
_entry.id   f6b68e1ac7e45eac5dcd8f06b6887d9c
#
_cell.length_a   1.000
_cell.length_b   1.000
_cell.length_c   1.000
_cell.angle_alpha   90.00
_cell.angle_beta   90.00
_cell.angle_gamma   90.00
#
_symmetry.space_group_name_H-M   'P 1'
#
loop_
_entity.id
_entity.type
_entity.pdbx_description
1 polymer ?
#
loop_
_entity_poly.entity_id
_entity_poly.type
_entity_poly.pdbx_seq_one_letter_code
_entity_poly.pdbx_strand_id
1 'polypeptide(L)' 'GKGNLLIECLKKIAFDIAKLHTLKLEVMDENEHAINFYGRSGFKEEGRLKEFVLKNGNWYDMIVMGIIEGEKLHGN' A
#
# COMPACT_ATOMS: atom_id res chain seq x y z
N GLY A 1 0.18 -9.98 13.61
CA GLY A 1 1.42 -10.65 13.35
C GLY A 1 2.55 -9.67 13.14
N LYS A 2 3.72 -10.19 12.85
CA LYS A 2 4.91 -9.35 12.68
C LYS A 2 4.75 -8.34 11.55
N GLY A 3 4.06 -8.74 10.48
CA GLY A 3 3.84 -7.85 9.36
C GLY A 3 3.00 -6.65 9.73
N ASN A 4 1.96 -6.86 10.55
CA ASN A 4 1.10 -5.78 10.99
C ASN A 4 1.86 -4.78 11.85
N LEU A 5 2.72 -5.28 12.74
CA LEU A 5 3.52 -4.42 13.58
C LEU A 5 4.48 -3.58 12.76
N LEU A 6 5.08 -4.20 11.75
CA LEU A 6 6.06 -3.50 10.91
C LEU A 6 5.40 -2.37 10.11
N ILE A 7 4.24 -2.64 9.52
CA ILE A 7 3.57 -1.62 8.72
C ILE A 7 3.05 -0.48 9.60
N GLU A 8 2.62 -0.77 10.81
CA GLU A 8 2.18 0.27 11.73
C GLU A 8 3.35 1.14 12.18
N CYS A 9 4.52 0.54 12.41
CA CYS A 9 5.72 1.31 12.71
C CYS A 9 6.10 2.22 11.55
N LEU A 10 6.03 1.70 10.34
CA LEU A 10 6.36 2.48 9.15
C LEU A 10 5.44 3.70 9.00
N LYS A 11 4.14 3.48 9.20
CA LYS A 11 3.17 4.57 9.12
C LYS A 11 3.45 5.63 10.18
N LYS A 12 3.77 5.20 11.39
CA LYS A 12 4.06 6.13 12.47
C LYS A 12 5.30 6.97 12.15
N ILE A 13 6.34 6.33 11.64
CA ILE A 13 7.56 7.04 11.27
C ILE A 13 7.25 8.06 10.16
N ALA A 14 6.50 7.63 9.16
CA ALA A 14 6.20 8.49 8.03
C ALA A 14 5.37 9.70 8.45
N PHE A 15 4.31 9.49 9.21
CA PHE A 15 3.36 10.55 9.50
C PHE A 15 3.73 11.37 10.75
N ASP A 16 4.19 10.70 11.80
CA ASP A 16 4.44 11.40 13.06
C ASP A 16 5.83 11.98 13.13
N ILE A 17 6.83 11.28 12.62
CA ILE A 17 8.23 11.69 12.75
C ILE A 17 8.69 12.45 11.52
N ALA A 18 8.50 11.89 10.33
CA ALA A 18 8.93 12.53 9.09
C ALA A 18 7.94 13.59 8.58
N LYS A 19 6.73 13.63 9.18
CA LYS A 19 5.71 14.62 8.82
C LYS A 19 5.26 14.53 7.37
N LEU A 20 5.25 13.34 6.82
CA LEU A 20 4.78 13.12 5.47
C LEU A 20 3.25 13.16 5.46
N HIS A 21 2.70 13.64 4.35
CA HIS A 21 1.25 13.71 4.19
C HIS A 21 0.67 12.41 3.63
N THR A 22 1.41 11.76 2.76
CA THR A 22 0.95 10.51 2.13
C THR A 22 2.05 9.46 2.17
N LEU A 23 1.63 8.21 2.09
CA LEU A 23 2.55 7.09 2.00
C LEU A 23 2.00 6.16 0.91
N LYS A 24 2.81 5.83 -0.08
CA LYS A 24 2.35 5.03 -1.22
C LYS A 24 3.24 3.82 -1.41
N LEU A 25 2.63 2.78 -1.99
CA LEU A 25 3.35 1.57 -2.34
C LEU A 25 2.75 0.96 -3.60
N GLU A 26 3.47 0.00 -4.18
CA GLU A 26 3.03 -0.68 -5.38
C GLU A 26 3.03 -2.18 -5.12
N VAL A 27 2.02 -2.87 -5.62
CA VAL A 27 1.84 -4.30 -5.42
C VAL A 27 1.45 -4.92 -6.76
N MET A 28 2.04 -6.07 -7.09
CA MET A 28 1.63 -6.78 -8.30
C MET A 28 0.18 -7.22 -8.17
N ASP A 29 -0.57 -7.10 -9.25
CA ASP A 29 -2.01 -7.38 -9.23
C ASP A 29 -2.33 -8.85 -8.91
N GLU A 30 -1.40 -9.75 -9.15
CA GLU A 30 -1.59 -11.16 -8.82
C GLU A 30 -1.44 -11.44 -7.33
N ASN A 31 -0.87 -10.51 -6.58
CA ASN A 31 -0.57 -10.71 -5.17
C ASN A 31 -1.75 -10.27 -4.30
N GLU A 32 -2.83 -11.05 -4.35
CA GLU A 32 -4.04 -10.72 -3.61
C GLU A 32 -3.81 -10.67 -2.10
N HIS A 33 -2.90 -11.52 -1.62
CA HIS A 33 -2.60 -11.54 -0.19
C HIS A 33 -2.04 -10.20 0.27
N ALA A 34 -1.11 -9.64 -0.49
CA ALA A 34 -0.50 -8.37 -0.15
C ALA A 34 -1.52 -7.23 -0.28
N ILE A 35 -2.33 -7.26 -1.35
CA ILE A 35 -3.35 -6.24 -1.56
C ILE A 35 -4.31 -6.21 -0.37
N ASN A 36 -4.76 -7.38 0.07
CA ASN A 36 -5.67 -7.46 1.21
C ASN A 36 -5.00 -7.02 2.50
N PHE A 37 -3.73 -7.39 2.68
CA PHE A 37 -2.98 -7.00 3.87
C PHE A 37 -2.84 -5.48 3.96
N TYR A 38 -2.46 -4.85 2.87
CA TYR A 38 -2.30 -3.39 2.87
C TYR A 38 -3.65 -2.69 3.00
N GLY A 39 -4.70 -3.27 2.40
CA GLY A 39 -6.05 -2.73 2.55
C GLY A 39 -6.49 -2.72 4.00
N ARG A 40 -6.21 -3.80 4.73
CA ARG A 40 -6.54 -3.88 6.15
C ARG A 40 -5.70 -2.90 6.97
N SER A 41 -4.54 -2.53 6.46
CA SER A 41 -3.66 -1.57 7.14
C SER A 41 -4.03 -0.12 6.87
N GLY A 42 -5.07 0.09 6.06
CA GLY A 42 -5.56 1.43 5.79
C GLY A 42 -5.20 1.98 4.42
N PHE A 43 -4.43 1.24 3.63
CA PHE A 43 -4.08 1.66 2.28
C PHE A 43 -5.27 1.43 1.35
N LYS A 44 -5.44 2.33 0.40
CA LYS A 44 -6.50 2.24 -0.59
C LYS A 44 -5.90 2.19 -1.98
N GLU A 45 -6.56 1.47 -2.87
CA GLU A 45 -6.12 1.41 -4.25
C GLU A 45 -6.37 2.76 -4.92
N GLU A 46 -5.31 3.31 -5.53
CA GLU A 46 -5.39 4.62 -6.16
C GLU A 46 -5.26 4.55 -7.67
N GLY A 47 -4.65 3.50 -8.18
CA GLY A 47 -4.47 3.39 -9.61
C GLY A 47 -3.83 2.07 -9.99
N ARG A 48 -3.62 1.91 -11.28
CA ARG A 48 -3.07 0.69 -11.84
C ARG A 48 -2.10 1.04 -12.97
N LEU A 49 -0.90 0.46 -12.89
CA LEU A 49 0.12 0.61 -13.93
C LEU A 49 0.05 -0.63 -14.80
N LYS A 50 -0.46 -0.47 -16.02
CA LYS A 50 -0.73 -1.62 -16.88
C LYS A 50 0.54 -2.19 -17.47
N GLU A 51 0.61 -3.54 -17.48
CA GLU A 51 1.72 -4.28 -18.07
C GLU A 51 3.07 -3.71 -17.66
N PHE A 52 3.23 -3.51 -16.37
CA PHE A 52 4.39 -2.83 -15.81
C PHE A 52 5.53 -3.77 -15.47
N VAL A 53 5.22 -5.03 -15.16
CA VAL A 53 6.24 -6.00 -14.74
C VAL A 53 6.18 -7.22 -15.63
N LEU A 54 7.33 -7.63 -16.15
CA LEU A 54 7.45 -8.86 -16.90
C LEU A 54 8.04 -9.93 -15.99
N LYS A 55 7.32 -11.03 -15.80
CA LYS A 55 7.74 -12.09 -14.91
C LYS A 55 7.37 -13.44 -15.52
N ASN A 56 8.36 -14.31 -15.69
CA ASN A 56 8.15 -15.65 -16.24
C ASN A 56 7.39 -15.63 -17.57
N GLY A 57 7.70 -14.65 -18.41
CA GLY A 57 7.09 -14.55 -19.74
C GLY A 57 5.71 -13.92 -19.76
N ASN A 58 5.21 -13.50 -18.61
CA ASN A 58 3.88 -12.89 -18.51
C ASN A 58 3.99 -11.45 -18.01
N TRP A 59 3.13 -10.59 -18.54
CA TRP A 59 3.05 -9.21 -18.09
C TRP A 59 2.02 -9.09 -16.97
N TYR A 60 2.37 -8.30 -15.98
CA TYR A 60 1.50 -8.07 -14.83
C TYR A 60 1.34 -6.57 -14.60
N ASP A 61 0.18 -6.21 -14.10
CA ASP A 61 -0.07 -4.83 -13.72
C ASP A 61 0.43 -4.60 -12.29
N MET A 62 0.75 -3.35 -11.98
CA MET A 62 1.05 -2.95 -10.60
C MET A 62 -0.12 -2.14 -10.08
N ILE A 63 -0.54 -2.47 -8.87
CA ILE A 63 -1.59 -1.72 -8.18
C ILE A 63 -0.91 -0.69 -7.29
N VAL A 64 -1.25 0.56 -7.46
CA VAL A 64 -0.73 1.65 -6.62
C VAL A 64 -1.69 1.83 -5.46
N MET A 65 -1.18 1.72 -4.25
CA MET A 65 -1.98 1.87 -3.04
C MET A 65 -1.39 2.99 -2.19
N GLY A 66 -2.24 3.72 -1.51
CA GLY A 66 -1.77 4.81 -0.69
C GLY A 66 -2.62 5.05 0.52
N ILE A 67 -2.04 5.76 1.48
CA ILE A 67 -2.75 6.20 2.66
C ILE A 67 -2.40 7.67 2.89
N ILE A 68 -3.40 8.46 3.20
CA ILE A 68 -3.24 9.89 3.47
C ILE A 68 -3.38 10.09 4.97
N GLU A 69 -2.50 10.90 5.53
CA GLU A 69 -2.54 11.18 6.96
C GLU A 69 -3.94 11.63 7.38
N GLY A 70 -4.46 10.99 8.41
CA GLY A 70 -5.78 11.35 8.95
C GLY A 70 -6.95 10.72 8.22
N GLU A 71 -6.70 10.11 7.06
CA GLU A 71 -7.78 9.54 6.25
C GLU A 71 -8.54 8.45 6.99
N LYS A 72 -7.83 7.59 7.71
CA LYS A 72 -8.51 6.51 8.40
C LYS A 72 -9.33 7.01 9.59
N LEU A 73 -9.05 8.22 10.08
CA LEU A 73 -9.85 8.82 11.12
C LEU A 73 -11.18 9.31 10.55
N HIS A 74 -11.18 9.70 9.28
CA HIS A 74 -12.38 10.17 8.60
C HIS A 74 -13.13 9.03 7.93
N GLY A 75 -12.42 8.02 7.57
CA GLY A 75 -12.96 6.94 6.79
C GLY A 75 -13.89 6.06 7.55
N ASN A 76 -13.91 6.25 8.58
CA ASN A 76 -14.74 5.53 9.24
C ASN A 76 -15.04 4.41 8.94
#